data_b2b066ba90000e9a125aa6d772b67cbd
#
_entry.id   b2b066ba90000e9a125aa6d772b67cbd
#
_cell.length_a   1.000
_cell.length_b   1.000
_cell.length_c   1.000
_cell.angle_alpha   90.00
_cell.angle_beta   90.00
_cell.angle_gamma   90.00
#
_symmetry.space_group_name_H-M   'P 1'
#
loop_
_entity.id
_entity.type
_entity.pdbx_description
1 polymer ?
#
loop_
_entity_poly.entity_id
_entity_poly.type
_entity_poly.pdbx_seq_one_letter_code
_entity_poly.pdbx_strand_id
1 'polypeptide(L)'
;GNITSETFTVGSPEKFKELILSRTDITEIISCVDSDGNSWYETPYLAQSTIFTDVENDDTNDPEFSQFAGQTPYLLKLRKVPRRFISRILSDNRTKVVFGAGVSDSPDEEIIPNPSNVGAALGNTPNYLTTDFDPVNFLFTKSYGQAPSNTTLTITYAYGGGVDTNVTSDVLNTIVGASYLIDENKVTSTQQLNVVKASVACTNPRPATGGKSGDTIDEIRQNAIAHFPTQNRAVTKEDYIIRT
;
A
#
# COMPACT_ATOMS: atom_id res chain seq x y z
N GLY A 1 -13.25 11.73 -3.10
CA GLY A 1 -13.37 10.76 -2.01
C GLY A 1 -13.09 11.38 -0.66
N ASN A 2 -13.42 10.69 0.39
CA ASN A 2 -13.15 11.09 1.76
C ASN A 2 -12.00 10.25 2.32
N ILE A 3 -11.22 10.81 3.24
CA ILE A 3 -10.15 10.08 3.94
C ILE A 3 -10.61 9.83 5.38
N THR A 4 -10.37 8.64 5.88
CA THR A 4 -10.62 8.27 7.27
C THR A 4 -9.54 7.33 7.78
N SER A 5 -9.45 7.19 9.10
CA SER A 5 -8.54 6.25 9.75
C SER A 5 -9.31 5.37 10.71
N GLU A 6 -8.96 4.08 10.74
CA GLU A 6 -9.47 3.12 11.71
C GLU A 6 -8.32 2.50 12.49
N THR A 7 -8.55 2.22 13.75
CA THR A 7 -7.57 1.60 14.64
C THR A 7 -8.01 0.19 15.04
N PHE A 8 -7.06 -0.74 15.00
CA PHE A 8 -7.28 -2.14 15.33
C PHE A 8 -6.25 -2.59 16.35
N THR A 9 -6.69 -3.03 17.50
CA THR A 9 -5.80 -3.63 18.50
C THR A 9 -5.57 -5.09 18.17
N VAL A 10 -4.30 -5.45 18.01
CA VAL A 10 -3.86 -6.81 17.74
C VAL A 10 -3.11 -7.34 18.96
N GLY A 11 -3.54 -8.47 19.47
CA GLY A 11 -2.88 -9.17 20.59
C GLY A 11 -1.72 -10.06 20.13
N SER A 12 -1.65 -11.28 20.66
CA SER A 12 -0.65 -12.26 20.25
C SER A 12 -0.65 -12.48 18.74
N PRO A 13 0.50 -12.81 18.14
CA PRO A 13 0.62 -12.96 16.70
C PRO A 13 -0.25 -14.10 16.19
N GLU A 14 -0.98 -13.83 15.14
CA GLU A 14 -1.87 -14.76 14.47
C GLU A 14 -1.50 -14.81 12.98
N LYS A 15 -1.38 -16.05 12.45
CA LYS A 15 -1.07 -16.26 11.02
C LYS A 15 -2.18 -15.73 10.15
N PHE A 16 -1.79 -14.99 9.12
CA PHE A 16 -2.72 -14.44 8.15
C PHE A 16 -3.87 -13.66 8.82
N LYS A 17 -3.52 -12.88 9.84
CA LYS A 17 -4.49 -12.02 10.54
C LYS A 17 -5.30 -11.22 9.54
N GLU A 18 -6.62 -11.31 9.68
CA GLU A 18 -7.57 -10.60 8.84
C GLU A 18 -8.19 -9.45 9.63
N LEU A 19 -8.22 -8.27 9.01
CA LEU A 19 -8.94 -7.10 9.51
C LEU A 19 -9.92 -6.65 8.43
N ILE A 20 -11.14 -6.31 8.82
CA ILE A 20 -12.17 -5.85 7.90
C ILE A 20 -12.42 -4.39 8.19
N LEU A 21 -12.24 -3.53 7.19
CA LEU A 21 -12.53 -2.12 7.28
C LEU A 21 -14.04 -1.89 7.30
N SER A 22 -14.49 -0.90 8.08
CA SER A 22 -15.92 -0.68 8.31
C SER A 22 -16.63 -0.05 7.12
N ARG A 23 -15.90 0.73 6.31
CA ARG A 23 -16.46 1.42 5.16
C ARG A 23 -16.52 0.53 3.94
N THR A 24 -17.49 0.82 3.08
CA THR A 24 -17.58 0.30 1.71
C THR A 24 -16.93 1.28 0.73
N ASP A 25 -16.78 0.85 -0.53
CA ASP A 25 -16.27 1.69 -1.62
C ASP A 25 -14.91 2.32 -1.32
N ILE A 26 -14.03 1.51 -0.73
CA ILE A 26 -12.65 1.90 -0.46
C ILE A 26 -11.90 1.90 -1.79
N THR A 27 -11.33 3.05 -2.14
CA THR A 27 -10.58 3.23 -3.37
C THR A 27 -9.09 2.95 -3.20
N GLU A 28 -8.54 3.27 -2.03
CA GLU A 28 -7.11 3.15 -1.77
C GLU A 28 -6.84 3.07 -0.28
N ILE A 29 -5.87 2.24 0.11
CA ILE A 29 -5.27 2.26 1.45
C ILE A 29 -4.03 3.16 1.39
N ILE A 30 -4.12 4.32 2.02
CA ILE A 30 -3.08 5.35 1.98
C ILE A 30 -1.90 4.95 2.86
N SER A 31 -2.19 4.46 4.08
CA SER A 31 -1.15 4.04 5.02
C SER A 31 -1.67 3.02 6.03
N CYS A 32 -0.77 2.18 6.49
CA CYS A 32 -0.99 1.30 7.63
C CYS A 32 0.25 1.40 8.53
N VAL A 33 0.07 1.88 9.75
CA VAL A 33 1.17 2.14 10.70
C VAL A 33 0.83 1.47 12.03
N ASP A 34 1.83 0.85 12.65
CA ASP A 34 1.69 0.26 13.98
C ASP A 34 2.00 1.27 15.10
N SER A 35 1.72 0.90 16.35
CA SER A 35 1.96 1.76 17.53
C SER A 35 3.43 2.08 17.76
N ASP A 36 4.35 1.33 17.17
CA ASP A 36 5.80 1.56 17.25
C ASP A 36 6.31 2.47 16.12
N GLY A 37 5.39 2.97 15.26
CA GLY A 37 5.70 3.85 14.15
C GLY A 37 6.20 3.12 12.89
N ASN A 38 6.13 1.79 12.85
CA ASN A 38 6.54 1.06 11.65
C ASN A 38 5.43 1.07 10.60
N SER A 39 5.82 1.28 9.34
CA SER A 39 4.91 1.24 8.20
C SER A 39 4.76 -0.18 7.67
N TRP A 40 3.52 -0.53 7.35
CA TRP A 40 3.11 -1.76 6.67
C TRP A 40 2.73 -1.41 5.24
N TYR A 41 3.18 -2.21 4.29
CA TYR A 41 3.05 -1.91 2.87
C TYR A 41 2.10 -2.86 2.17
N GLU A 42 1.26 -2.32 1.32
CA GLU A 42 0.41 -3.13 0.46
C GLU A 42 1.23 -3.79 -0.65
N THR A 43 0.97 -5.06 -0.88
CA THR A 43 1.59 -5.82 -1.97
C THR A 43 0.51 -6.61 -2.73
N PRO A 44 0.69 -6.89 -4.02
CA PRO A 44 -0.26 -7.69 -4.80
C PRO A 44 -0.48 -9.09 -4.21
N TYR A 45 0.56 -9.67 -3.62
CA TYR A 45 0.51 -10.98 -2.96
C TYR A 45 1.55 -11.05 -1.83
N LEU A 46 1.25 -11.79 -0.76
CA LEU A 46 2.09 -11.84 0.44
C LEU A 46 3.50 -12.42 0.21
N ALA A 47 3.71 -13.21 -0.84
CA ALA A 47 5.04 -13.73 -1.17
C ALA A 47 5.97 -12.67 -1.78
N GLN A 48 5.43 -11.52 -2.23
CA GLN A 48 6.24 -10.44 -2.77
C GLN A 48 6.94 -9.67 -1.64
N SER A 49 8.24 -9.86 -1.54
CA SER A 49 9.06 -9.25 -0.47
C SER A 49 9.59 -7.86 -0.80
N THR A 50 9.41 -7.41 -2.04
CA THR A 50 9.96 -6.14 -2.53
C THR A 50 8.90 -5.31 -3.22
N ILE A 51 8.97 -4.00 -3.05
CA ILE A 51 8.17 -3.02 -3.76
C ILE A 51 9.08 -1.98 -4.42
N PHE A 52 8.58 -1.32 -5.44
CA PHE A 52 9.22 -0.11 -5.95
C PHE A 52 8.72 1.10 -5.17
N THR A 53 9.63 1.96 -4.79
CA THR A 53 9.33 3.24 -4.16
C THR A 53 9.96 4.37 -4.96
N ASP A 54 9.23 5.46 -5.10
CA ASP A 54 9.76 6.68 -5.69
C ASP A 54 10.68 7.36 -4.68
N VAL A 55 11.88 7.69 -5.13
CA VAL A 55 12.87 8.42 -4.35
C VAL A 55 13.27 9.65 -5.16
N GLU A 56 13.33 10.79 -4.52
CA GLU A 56 13.73 12.04 -5.17
C GLU A 56 15.14 11.89 -5.73
N ASN A 57 15.32 12.34 -6.98
CA ASN A 57 16.61 12.29 -7.67
C ASN A 57 17.45 13.52 -7.26
N ASP A 58 18.16 13.36 -6.17
CA ASP A 58 19.07 14.37 -5.61
C ASP A 58 20.45 13.77 -5.29
N ASP A 59 21.40 14.63 -4.95
CA ASP A 59 22.76 14.21 -4.60
C ASP A 59 22.85 13.31 -3.36
N THR A 60 21.84 13.36 -2.50
CA THR A 60 21.79 12.54 -1.28
C THR A 60 21.36 11.12 -1.58
N ASN A 61 20.38 10.97 -2.48
CA ASN A 61 19.78 9.68 -2.82
C ASN A 61 20.53 8.95 -3.92
N ASP A 62 20.99 9.68 -4.92
CA ASP A 62 21.75 9.12 -6.05
C ASP A 62 22.64 10.15 -6.73
N PRO A 63 23.90 10.33 -6.27
CA PRO A 63 24.81 11.34 -6.81
C PRO A 63 25.11 11.16 -8.31
N GLU A 64 25.04 9.95 -8.83
CA GLU A 64 25.33 9.64 -10.23
C GLU A 64 24.23 10.17 -11.16
N PHE A 65 22.97 10.02 -10.75
CA PHE A 65 21.81 10.42 -11.54
C PHE A 65 21.27 11.80 -11.21
N SER A 66 21.73 12.46 -10.15
CA SER A 66 21.25 13.79 -9.72
C SER A 66 21.38 14.86 -10.81
N GLN A 67 22.40 14.75 -11.67
CA GLN A 67 22.57 15.65 -12.82
C GLN A 67 21.40 15.61 -13.81
N PHE A 68 20.59 14.57 -13.80
CA PHE A 68 19.41 14.41 -14.65
C PHE A 68 18.09 14.75 -13.94
N ALA A 69 18.14 15.29 -12.72
CA ALA A 69 16.95 15.61 -11.92
C ALA A 69 15.92 16.47 -12.63
N GLY A 70 16.39 17.37 -13.54
CA GLY A 70 15.51 18.21 -14.36
C GLY A 70 14.68 17.43 -15.38
N GLN A 71 15.12 16.25 -15.80
CA GLN A 71 14.42 15.37 -16.75
C GLN A 71 13.74 14.20 -16.03
N THR A 72 14.36 13.71 -14.97
CA THR A 72 13.91 12.57 -14.19
C THR A 72 13.93 12.95 -12.71
N PRO A 73 12.89 13.62 -12.21
CA PRO A 73 12.86 14.15 -10.84
C PRO A 73 12.77 13.04 -9.78
N TYR A 74 12.29 11.86 -10.14
CA TYR A 74 12.18 10.69 -9.25
C TYR A 74 12.82 9.46 -9.86
N LEU A 75 13.43 8.65 -9.02
CA LEU A 75 14.00 7.34 -9.34
C LEU A 75 13.21 6.24 -8.65
N LEU A 76 12.98 5.14 -9.35
CA LEU A 76 12.37 3.94 -8.78
C LEU A 76 13.46 3.11 -8.09
N LYS A 77 13.40 3.00 -6.77
CA LYS A 77 14.28 2.11 -6.00
C LYS A 77 13.52 0.91 -5.46
N LEU A 78 14.17 -0.24 -5.51
CA LEU A 78 13.64 -1.49 -4.97
C LEU A 78 13.84 -1.51 -3.45
N ARG A 79 12.73 -1.66 -2.71
CA ARG A 79 12.73 -1.74 -1.25
C ARG A 79 12.23 -3.08 -0.77
N LYS A 80 12.95 -3.72 0.14
CA LYS A 80 12.46 -4.91 0.84
C LYS A 80 11.42 -4.49 1.90
N VAL A 81 10.29 -5.19 1.93
CA VAL A 81 9.16 -4.91 2.84
C VAL A 81 8.79 -6.18 3.63
N PRO A 82 9.42 -6.40 4.78
CA PRO A 82 9.06 -7.51 5.66
C PRO A 82 7.65 -7.35 6.24
N ARG A 83 7.24 -6.12 6.57
CA ARG A 83 5.90 -5.76 7.04
C ARG A 83 5.02 -5.43 5.85
N ARG A 84 4.16 -6.36 5.47
CA ARG A 84 3.30 -6.23 4.31
C ARG A 84 1.94 -6.87 4.51
N PHE A 85 0.99 -6.42 3.73
CA PHE A 85 -0.37 -6.93 3.71
C PHE A 85 -0.90 -6.96 2.28
N ILE A 86 -2.00 -7.65 2.09
CA ILE A 86 -2.80 -7.60 0.87
C ILE A 86 -4.20 -7.10 1.20
N SER A 87 -4.82 -6.42 0.26
CA SER A 87 -6.23 -6.06 0.33
C SER A 87 -7.09 -6.99 -0.54
N ARG A 88 -8.29 -7.27 -0.09
CA ARG A 88 -9.29 -8.08 -0.81
C ARG A 88 -10.67 -7.46 -0.61
N ILE A 89 -11.38 -7.28 -1.69
CA ILE A 89 -12.77 -6.82 -1.65
C ILE A 89 -13.67 -8.02 -1.37
N LEU A 90 -14.53 -7.89 -0.38
CA LEU A 90 -15.53 -8.88 -0.01
C LEU A 90 -16.80 -8.71 -0.86
N SER A 91 -17.70 -9.70 -0.82
CA SER A 91 -18.96 -9.68 -1.55
C SER A 91 -19.93 -8.56 -1.11
N ASP A 92 -19.73 -8.03 0.08
CA ASP A 92 -20.48 -6.90 0.65
C ASP A 92 -19.82 -5.53 0.39
N ASN A 93 -18.85 -5.49 -0.54
CA ASN A 93 -18.08 -4.31 -0.93
C ASN A 93 -17.22 -3.68 0.18
N ARG A 94 -16.99 -4.39 1.28
CA ARG A 94 -16.00 -4.03 2.29
C ARG A 94 -14.64 -4.56 1.89
N THR A 95 -13.59 -3.91 2.39
CA THR A 95 -12.22 -4.35 2.14
C THR A 95 -11.68 -5.10 3.34
N LYS A 96 -11.17 -6.29 3.07
CA LYS A 96 -10.43 -7.12 4.02
C LYS A 96 -8.94 -6.95 3.80
N VAL A 97 -8.21 -6.67 4.87
CA VAL A 97 -6.75 -6.57 4.90
C VAL A 97 -6.21 -7.85 5.53
N VAL A 98 -5.31 -8.54 4.85
CA VAL A 98 -4.71 -9.81 5.31
C VAL A 98 -3.21 -9.62 5.46
N PHE A 99 -2.70 -9.91 6.65
CA PHE A 99 -1.29 -9.79 6.99
C PHE A 99 -0.53 -11.10 6.77
N GLY A 100 0.77 -11.07 6.96
CA GLY A 100 1.63 -12.24 6.81
C GLY A 100 1.50 -13.27 7.93
N ALA A 101 2.41 -14.24 7.91
CA ALA A 101 2.43 -15.36 8.86
C ALA A 101 3.70 -15.44 9.72
N GLY A 102 4.71 -14.59 9.46
CA GLY A 102 6.00 -14.59 10.17
C GLY A 102 5.91 -13.94 11.54
N VAL A 103 6.56 -14.53 12.53
CA VAL A 103 6.50 -14.11 13.95
C VAL A 103 7.80 -13.50 14.45
N SER A 104 8.89 -13.54 13.66
CA SER A 104 10.25 -13.17 14.09
C SER A 104 10.71 -11.85 13.49
N ASP A 105 11.51 -11.10 14.24
CA ASP A 105 12.07 -9.80 13.84
C ASP A 105 13.36 -9.89 13.02
N SER A 106 13.91 -11.08 12.75
CA SER A 106 15.14 -11.21 11.97
C SER A 106 14.90 -11.03 10.47
N PRO A 107 15.64 -10.18 9.75
CA PRO A 107 15.34 -9.85 8.36
C PRO A 107 15.66 -10.96 7.34
N ASP A 108 16.40 -11.99 7.70
CA ASP A 108 17.04 -12.92 6.76
C ASP A 108 16.70 -14.40 6.96
N GLU A 109 15.53 -14.74 7.51
CA GLU A 109 15.13 -16.14 7.45
C GLU A 109 14.75 -16.51 6.00
N GLU A 110 15.70 -17.06 5.28
CA GLU A 110 15.40 -17.98 4.18
C GLU A 110 14.48 -19.09 4.69
N ILE A 111 13.61 -19.62 3.81
CA ILE A 111 12.87 -20.85 4.10
C ILE A 111 13.90 -21.99 4.15
N ILE A 112 14.65 -22.06 5.21
CA ILE A 112 15.38 -23.28 5.52
C ILE A 112 14.41 -24.13 6.32
N PRO A 113 13.84 -25.18 5.73
CA PRO A 113 13.03 -26.11 6.51
C PRO A 113 13.92 -26.59 7.65
N ASN A 114 13.44 -26.48 8.89
CA ASN A 114 14.19 -26.97 10.04
C ASN A 114 14.58 -28.43 9.74
N PRO A 115 15.88 -28.79 9.71
CA PRO A 115 16.31 -30.13 9.37
C PRO A 115 15.67 -31.20 10.24
N SER A 116 15.29 -30.89 11.49
CA SER A 116 14.54 -31.79 12.34
C SER A 116 13.10 -32.03 11.87
N ASN A 117 12.51 -31.11 11.11
CA ASN A 117 11.17 -31.23 10.55
C ASN A 117 11.15 -31.86 9.13
N VAL A 118 12.29 -31.84 8.45
CA VAL A 118 12.47 -32.44 7.09
C VAL A 118 13.20 -33.76 7.17
N GLY A 119 13.75 -34.11 8.31
CA GLY A 119 14.67 -35.20 8.51
C GLY A 119 14.12 -36.61 8.36
N ALA A 120 12.92 -36.78 7.84
CA ALA A 120 12.38 -38.08 7.49
C ALA A 120 13.15 -38.81 6.35
N ALA A 121 14.05 -38.13 5.65
CA ALA A 121 14.75 -38.71 4.49
C ALA A 121 16.21 -39.10 4.73
N LEU A 122 16.82 -38.73 5.85
CA LEU A 122 18.22 -39.03 6.13
C LEU A 122 18.32 -40.05 7.27
N GLY A 123 18.34 -41.32 6.89
CA GLY A 123 18.47 -42.44 7.80
C GLY A 123 19.66 -42.29 8.75
N ASN A 124 19.40 -42.34 10.01
CA ASN A 124 20.26 -42.68 11.14
C ASN A 124 20.15 -41.84 12.39
N THR A 125 18.97 -41.36 12.74
CA THR A 125 18.75 -40.86 14.09
C THR A 125 17.53 -41.52 14.73
N PRO A 126 17.65 -41.99 15.98
CA PRO A 126 16.60 -42.82 16.61
C PRO A 126 15.33 -42.08 17.06
N ASN A 127 15.16 -40.81 16.70
CA ASN A 127 14.03 -39.99 17.17
C ASN A 127 12.95 -39.68 16.11
N TYR A 128 12.90 -40.43 15.02
CA TYR A 128 11.95 -40.18 13.91
C TYR A 128 10.49 -40.48 14.26
N LEU A 129 10.24 -41.19 15.31
CA LEU A 129 8.88 -41.64 15.70
C LEU A 129 8.18 -40.71 16.67
N THR A 130 8.87 -39.69 17.19
CA THR A 130 8.32 -38.76 18.18
C THR A 130 8.20 -37.33 17.74
N THR A 131 8.68 -36.98 16.54
CA THR A 131 8.52 -35.64 15.99
C THR A 131 7.39 -35.68 14.99
N ASP A 132 6.20 -35.32 15.40
CA ASP A 132 5.09 -35.06 14.50
C ASP A 132 5.54 -33.98 13.48
N PHE A 133 5.53 -34.36 12.21
CA PHE A 133 5.65 -33.41 11.13
C PHE A 133 4.41 -32.52 11.14
N ASP A 134 4.54 -31.36 11.75
CA ASP A 134 3.49 -30.36 11.72
C ASP A 134 3.70 -29.44 10.50
N PRO A 135 2.95 -29.65 9.40
CA PRO A 135 3.03 -28.76 8.23
C PRO A 135 2.62 -27.33 8.55
N VAL A 136 1.99 -27.10 9.70
CA VAL A 136 1.61 -25.78 10.20
C VAL A 136 2.84 -24.95 10.57
N ASN A 137 3.94 -25.55 10.99
CA ASN A 137 5.19 -24.85 11.28
C ASN A 137 5.86 -24.24 10.04
N PHE A 138 5.63 -24.78 8.84
CA PHE A 138 6.06 -24.17 7.59
C PHE A 138 5.39 -22.81 7.32
N LEU A 139 4.23 -22.57 7.89
CA LEU A 139 3.46 -21.34 7.67
C LEU A 139 3.91 -20.16 8.56
N PHE A 140 4.83 -20.37 9.49
CA PHE A 140 5.46 -19.29 10.27
C PHE A 140 6.69 -18.68 9.58
N THR A 141 6.86 -18.90 8.30
CA THR A 141 7.97 -18.35 7.55
C THR A 141 7.71 -16.90 7.18
N LYS A 142 8.75 -16.08 7.18
CA LYS A 142 8.74 -14.70 6.69
C LYS A 142 8.51 -14.56 5.19
N SER A 143 8.49 -15.67 4.46
CA SER A 143 8.17 -15.68 3.03
C SER A 143 6.86 -14.99 2.69
N TYR A 144 5.91 -15.03 3.61
CA TYR A 144 4.63 -14.34 3.46
C TYR A 144 4.55 -13.02 4.23
N GLY A 145 5.68 -12.50 4.70
CA GLY A 145 5.73 -11.29 5.52
C GLY A 145 5.43 -11.55 6.99
N GLN A 146 5.64 -10.53 7.81
CA GLN A 146 5.41 -10.58 9.25
C GLN A 146 3.92 -10.54 9.57
N ALA A 147 3.53 -11.15 10.68
CA ALA A 147 2.24 -10.96 11.31
C ALA A 147 2.33 -9.82 12.33
N PRO A 148 1.35 -8.93 12.41
CA PRO A 148 1.31 -7.94 13.48
C PRO A 148 1.10 -8.64 14.83
N SER A 149 1.79 -8.14 15.88
CA SER A 149 1.72 -8.73 17.21
C SER A 149 1.81 -7.66 18.30
N ASN A 150 0.96 -7.76 19.32
CA ASN A 150 0.92 -6.89 20.49
C ASN A 150 1.03 -5.39 20.15
N THR A 151 0.29 -4.95 19.13
CA THR A 151 0.34 -3.59 18.59
C THR A 151 -1.04 -3.08 18.24
N THR A 152 -1.16 -1.77 18.11
CA THR A 152 -2.35 -1.14 17.53
C THR A 152 -2.02 -0.65 16.13
N LEU A 153 -2.73 -1.16 15.15
CA LEU A 153 -2.61 -0.77 13.75
C LEU A 153 -3.56 0.39 13.46
N THR A 154 -3.03 1.46 12.89
CA THR A 154 -3.82 2.57 12.35
C THR A 154 -3.79 2.47 10.83
N ILE A 155 -4.95 2.20 10.23
CA ILE A 155 -5.12 2.10 8.78
C ILE A 155 -5.84 3.35 8.30
N THR A 156 -5.18 4.14 7.47
CA THR A 156 -5.75 5.31 6.81
C THR A 156 -6.06 4.98 5.37
N TYR A 157 -7.28 5.25 4.95
CA TYR A 157 -7.74 4.91 3.61
C TYR A 157 -8.69 5.95 3.05
N ALA A 158 -8.76 6.01 1.70
CA ALA A 158 -9.72 6.81 0.97
C ALA A 158 -10.94 5.97 0.61
N TYR A 159 -12.12 6.54 0.74
CA TYR A 159 -13.37 5.87 0.40
C TYR A 159 -14.35 6.81 -0.29
N GLY A 160 -15.35 6.25 -0.93
CA GLY A 160 -16.32 6.97 -1.72
C GLY A 160 -15.80 7.29 -3.11
N GLY A 161 -16.70 7.64 -3.99
CA GLY A 161 -16.41 7.88 -5.40
C GLY A 161 -17.74 7.99 -6.16
N GLY A 162 -17.69 7.69 -7.44
CA GLY A 162 -18.89 7.70 -8.29
C GLY A 162 -19.28 9.08 -8.75
N VAL A 163 -20.53 9.20 -9.21
CA VAL A 163 -21.08 10.42 -9.83
C VAL A 163 -21.08 11.60 -8.87
N ASP A 164 -21.27 11.35 -7.58
CA ASP A 164 -21.34 12.39 -6.54
C ASP A 164 -20.02 13.14 -6.35
N THR A 165 -18.90 12.61 -6.86
CA THR A 165 -17.61 13.29 -6.83
C THR A 165 -17.42 14.28 -7.98
N ASN A 166 -18.34 14.31 -8.94
CA ASN A 166 -18.34 15.26 -10.06
C ASN A 166 -18.89 16.61 -9.58
N VAL A 167 -18.06 17.40 -8.93
CA VAL A 167 -18.43 18.74 -8.49
C VAL A 167 -18.51 19.71 -9.68
N THR A 168 -19.46 20.65 -9.63
CA THR A 168 -19.61 21.70 -10.64
C THR A 168 -18.47 22.71 -10.56
N SER A 169 -18.33 23.53 -11.59
CA SER A 169 -17.34 24.64 -11.57
C SER A 169 -17.60 25.62 -10.42
N ASP A 170 -16.53 26.25 -9.93
CA ASP A 170 -16.53 27.31 -8.91
C ASP A 170 -17.08 26.93 -7.51
N VAL A 171 -17.25 25.63 -7.25
CA VAL A 171 -17.70 25.13 -5.92
C VAL A 171 -16.53 25.00 -4.95
N LEU A 172 -15.33 24.63 -5.44
CA LEU A 172 -14.14 24.48 -4.61
C LEU A 172 -13.43 25.83 -4.44
N ASN A 173 -14.00 26.68 -3.61
CA ASN A 173 -13.52 28.05 -3.38
C ASN A 173 -13.09 28.33 -1.94
N THR A 174 -13.16 27.33 -1.06
CA THR A 174 -12.83 27.48 0.36
C THR A 174 -11.61 26.66 0.71
N ILE A 175 -10.58 27.32 1.27
CA ILE A 175 -9.36 26.68 1.76
C ILE A 175 -9.59 26.29 3.23
N VAL A 176 -9.64 24.99 3.53
CA VAL A 176 -9.82 24.48 4.90
C VAL A 176 -8.49 24.41 5.64
N GLY A 177 -7.40 24.14 4.93
CA GLY A 177 -6.07 24.12 5.50
C GLY A 177 -5.03 24.33 4.40
N ALA A 178 -3.96 25.06 4.72
CA ALA A 178 -2.87 25.31 3.81
C ALA A 178 -1.52 25.15 4.52
N SER A 179 -0.60 24.43 3.90
CA SER A 179 0.80 24.39 4.29
C SER A 179 1.60 25.23 3.30
N TYR A 180 2.40 26.16 3.81
CA TYR A 180 3.19 27.06 2.99
C TYR A 180 4.67 26.74 3.14
N LEU A 181 5.32 26.39 2.05
CA LEU A 181 6.79 26.32 1.96
C LEU A 181 7.31 27.71 1.62
N ILE A 182 7.90 28.36 2.59
CA ILE A 182 8.38 29.75 2.43
C ILE A 182 9.87 29.78 2.80
N ASP A 183 10.66 30.36 1.91
CA ASP A 183 12.06 30.67 2.21
C ASP A 183 12.14 31.88 3.15
N GLU A 184 12.25 31.63 4.44
CA GLU A 184 12.32 32.66 5.47
C GLU A 184 13.51 33.61 5.31
N ASN A 185 14.56 33.22 4.58
CA ASN A 185 15.71 34.06 4.28
C ASN A 185 15.38 35.16 3.24
N LYS A 186 14.37 34.90 2.41
CA LYS A 186 13.92 35.86 1.37
C LYS A 186 12.78 36.73 1.82
N VAL A 187 11.98 36.31 2.80
CA VAL A 187 10.83 37.05 3.31
C VAL A 187 11.06 37.41 4.76
N THR A 188 11.65 38.54 5.02
CA THR A 188 12.02 39.00 6.39
C THR A 188 10.89 39.74 7.13
N SER A 189 9.82 40.13 6.44
CA SER A 189 8.71 40.85 7.04
C SER A 189 7.52 39.96 7.29
N THR A 190 7.16 39.77 8.58
CA THR A 190 5.96 39.02 9.02
C THR A 190 4.66 39.60 8.43
N GLN A 191 4.58 40.93 8.23
CA GLN A 191 3.43 41.57 7.61
C GLN A 191 3.27 41.17 6.14
N GLN A 192 4.37 41.17 5.37
CA GLN A 192 4.33 40.72 3.98
C GLN A 192 3.97 39.24 3.88
N LEU A 193 4.50 38.43 4.75
CA LEU A 193 4.18 37.01 4.84
C LEU A 193 2.68 36.78 5.06
N ASN A 194 2.06 37.50 5.99
CA ASN A 194 0.64 37.40 6.28
C ASN A 194 -0.22 37.87 5.09
N VAL A 195 0.18 38.93 4.41
CA VAL A 195 -0.51 39.40 3.20
C VAL A 195 -0.45 38.33 2.10
N VAL A 196 0.71 37.73 1.86
CA VAL A 196 0.86 36.64 0.87
C VAL A 196 0.00 35.44 1.23
N LYS A 197 0.03 35.00 2.49
CA LYS A 197 -0.83 33.88 2.95
C LYS A 197 -2.31 34.18 2.77
N ALA A 198 -2.73 35.41 3.07
CA ALA A 198 -4.13 35.82 2.93
C ALA A 198 -4.58 36.00 1.48
N SER A 199 -3.65 36.22 0.56
CA SER A 199 -3.95 36.40 -0.88
C SER A 199 -4.14 35.08 -1.63
N VAL A 200 -3.83 33.94 -1.02
CA VAL A 200 -4.00 32.64 -1.66
C VAL A 200 -5.49 32.30 -1.76
N ALA A 201 -5.93 32.06 -2.98
CA ALA A 201 -7.28 31.63 -3.29
C ALA A 201 -7.25 30.38 -4.18
N CYS A 202 -8.27 29.57 -4.09
CA CYS A 202 -8.45 28.42 -4.97
C CYS A 202 -9.82 28.49 -5.65
N THR A 203 -9.89 27.96 -6.84
CA THR A 203 -11.14 27.71 -7.55
C THR A 203 -10.95 26.56 -8.53
N ASN A 204 -12.05 25.88 -8.86
CA ASN A 204 -12.09 24.91 -9.95
C ASN A 204 -12.85 25.52 -11.14
N PRO A 205 -12.16 26.10 -12.13
CA PRO A 205 -12.80 26.79 -13.25
C PRO A 205 -13.60 25.85 -14.18
N ARG A 206 -13.37 24.55 -14.06
CA ARG A 206 -14.09 23.51 -14.82
C ARG A 206 -14.73 22.51 -13.87
N PRO A 207 -15.88 21.93 -14.23
CA PRO A 207 -16.47 20.85 -13.45
C PRO A 207 -15.52 19.64 -13.41
N ALA A 208 -15.51 18.93 -12.32
CA ALA A 208 -14.83 17.64 -12.22
C ALA A 208 -15.59 16.62 -13.09
N THR A 209 -14.84 15.77 -13.78
CA THR A 209 -15.37 14.71 -14.66
C THR A 209 -14.62 13.41 -14.36
N GLY A 210 -15.22 12.27 -14.70
CA GLY A 210 -14.61 10.96 -14.52
C GLY A 210 -15.22 10.12 -13.38
N GLY A 211 -15.98 10.75 -12.48
CA GLY A 211 -16.79 9.99 -11.54
C GLY A 211 -17.93 9.28 -12.27
N LYS A 212 -17.99 7.95 -12.18
CA LYS A 212 -19.10 7.14 -12.70
C LYS A 212 -19.54 6.14 -11.64
N SER A 213 -20.77 5.65 -11.76
CA SER A 213 -21.19 4.47 -11.03
C SER A 213 -20.33 3.28 -11.43
N GLY A 214 -20.20 2.28 -10.56
CA GLY A 214 -19.43 1.09 -10.89
C GLY A 214 -19.81 0.47 -12.24
N ASP A 215 -18.94 -0.36 -12.76
CA ASP A 215 -19.15 -1.01 -14.06
C ASP A 215 -20.38 -1.92 -14.03
N THR A 216 -21.09 -1.99 -15.13
CA THR A 216 -22.16 -2.96 -15.34
C THR A 216 -21.58 -4.38 -15.44
N ILE A 217 -22.42 -5.40 -15.23
CA ILE A 217 -21.98 -6.81 -15.33
C ILE A 217 -21.38 -7.12 -16.70
N ASP A 218 -21.89 -6.51 -17.74
CA ASP A 218 -21.37 -6.73 -19.10
C ASP A 218 -20.03 -6.03 -19.33
N GLU A 219 -19.84 -4.83 -18.78
CA GLU A 219 -18.54 -4.15 -18.79
C GLU A 219 -17.51 -4.94 -18.00
N ILE A 220 -17.85 -5.41 -16.78
CA ILE A 220 -16.96 -6.26 -15.98
C ILE A 220 -16.56 -7.52 -16.74
N ARG A 221 -17.51 -8.18 -17.42
CA ARG A 221 -17.23 -9.37 -18.22
C ARG A 221 -16.29 -9.06 -19.38
N GLN A 222 -16.54 -7.98 -20.11
CA GLN A 222 -15.67 -7.56 -21.22
C GLN A 222 -14.26 -7.19 -20.73
N ASN A 223 -14.16 -6.42 -19.66
CA ASN A 223 -12.90 -6.03 -19.05
C ASN A 223 -12.12 -7.25 -18.55
N ALA A 224 -12.79 -8.22 -17.92
CA ALA A 224 -12.15 -9.46 -17.47
C ALA A 224 -11.60 -10.28 -18.65
N ILE A 225 -12.37 -10.41 -19.73
CA ILE A 225 -11.92 -11.12 -20.94
C ILE A 225 -10.74 -10.40 -21.58
N ALA A 226 -10.75 -9.07 -21.66
CA ALA A 226 -9.66 -8.29 -22.23
C ALA A 226 -8.41 -8.32 -21.35
N HIS A 227 -8.57 -8.30 -20.02
CA HIS A 227 -7.45 -8.28 -19.08
C HIS A 227 -6.74 -9.63 -18.96
N PHE A 228 -7.47 -10.73 -19.06
CA PHE A 228 -6.92 -12.09 -18.88
C PHE A 228 -5.73 -12.41 -19.80
N PRO A 229 -5.78 -12.12 -21.12
CA PRO A 229 -4.67 -12.41 -22.04
C PRO A 229 -3.40 -11.62 -21.75
N THR A 230 -3.50 -10.46 -21.09
CA THR A 230 -2.32 -9.61 -20.82
C THR A 230 -1.36 -10.25 -19.81
N GLN A 231 -1.81 -11.25 -19.02
CA GLN A 231 -1.01 -11.96 -18.01
C GLN A 231 -0.25 -11.01 -17.08
N ASN A 232 -0.86 -9.89 -16.70
CA ASN A 232 -0.26 -8.83 -15.88
C ASN A 232 0.99 -8.16 -16.46
N ARG A 233 1.13 -8.12 -17.76
CA ARG A 233 2.19 -7.40 -18.47
C ARG A 233 1.61 -6.56 -19.61
N ALA A 234 2.27 -5.47 -19.94
CA ALA A 234 1.93 -4.64 -21.08
C ALA A 234 3.10 -4.71 -22.08
N VAL A 235 2.86 -5.24 -23.26
CA VAL A 235 3.84 -5.40 -24.35
C VAL A 235 3.36 -4.69 -25.62
N THR A 236 2.07 -4.80 -25.91
CA THR A 236 1.45 -4.18 -27.07
C THR A 236 0.76 -2.87 -26.69
N LYS A 237 0.45 -2.04 -27.69
CA LYS A 237 -0.32 -0.81 -27.47
C LYS A 237 -1.70 -1.10 -26.85
N GLU A 238 -2.33 -2.19 -27.27
CA GLU A 238 -3.61 -2.65 -26.76
C GLU A 238 -3.53 -3.05 -25.29
N ASP A 239 -2.44 -3.68 -24.85
CA ASP A 239 -2.23 -4.01 -23.44
C ASP A 239 -2.14 -2.76 -22.57
N TYR A 240 -1.50 -1.69 -23.06
CA TYR A 240 -1.46 -0.41 -22.33
C TYR A 240 -2.86 0.22 -22.23
N ILE A 241 -3.64 0.19 -23.30
CA ILE A 241 -5.01 0.75 -23.31
C ILE A 241 -5.91 0.00 -22.31
N ILE A 242 -5.78 -1.33 -22.23
CA ILE A 242 -6.61 -2.16 -21.33
C ILE A 242 -6.24 -1.95 -19.87
N ARG A 243 -4.98 -1.56 -19.58
CA ARG A 243 -4.47 -1.41 -18.22
C ARG A 243 -4.54 0.00 -17.65
N THR A 244 -4.79 1.00 -18.48
CA THR A 244 -4.98 2.40 -18.08
C THR A 244 -6.43 2.67 -17.71
#